data_6bdd830628debda376e70fecef3adfd8
#
_entry.id   6bdd830628debda376e70fecef3adfd8
#
_cell.length_a   1.000
_cell.length_b   1.000
_cell.length_c   1.000
_cell.angle_alpha   90.00
_cell.angle_beta   90.00
_cell.angle_gamma   90.00
#
_symmetry.space_group_name_H-M   'P 1'
#
loop_
_entity.id
_entity.type
_entity.pdbx_description
1 polymer ?
#
loop_
_entity_poly.entity_id
_entity_poly.type
_entity_poly.pdbx_seq_one_letter_code
_entity_poly.pdbx_strand_id
1 'polypeptide(L)'
;WSCKRLREAAMRRGHIVEILDPLSCYMNINPQSPSMHYKGRQLPHYDAVIPRIGSAITFYGTAVLRQFEMMGSYPLNESVAITRARDKLRSLQLLARQGIDLPVTGIAHSPDDTSDLIKMVGGAPLVVKLVEGTQGIGVVLAETRQAAESVIDAFRGLNAHILVQEYIQEAKGRDVRCLVVGDRVVAAIERQAKEGDFRSNLHRGGVARVADITPQEREIALRAAQTLGLDIAGVDILRSDRGPLVMEVNASPGLEGIESTTGIDIATLMIQWIERHANSGFCLKIGG
;
A
#
# COMPACT_ATOMS: atom_id res chain seq x y z
N TRP A 1 -0.34 0.29 -17.21
CA TRP A 1 -0.52 1.73 -17.32
C TRP A 1 0.53 2.50 -16.52
N SER A 2 0.62 2.36 -15.20
CA SER A 2 1.50 3.17 -14.33
C SER A 2 2.97 3.12 -14.71
N CYS A 3 3.53 1.94 -15.06
CA CYS A 3 4.94 1.83 -15.49
C CYS A 3 5.19 2.62 -16.77
N LYS A 4 4.26 2.52 -17.75
CA LYS A 4 4.35 3.28 -19.02
C LYS A 4 4.30 4.79 -18.74
N ARG A 5 3.37 5.21 -17.89
CA ARG A 5 3.19 6.61 -17.51
C ARG A 5 4.42 7.22 -16.80
N LEU A 6 5.01 6.45 -15.85
CA LEU A 6 6.26 6.84 -15.17
C LEU A 6 7.43 6.94 -16.14
N ARG A 7 7.55 5.98 -17.07
CA ARG A 7 8.57 6.03 -18.14
C ARG A 7 8.44 7.29 -18.98
N GLU A 8 7.21 7.60 -19.44
CA GLU A 8 6.94 8.79 -20.26
C GLU A 8 7.28 10.08 -19.51
N ALA A 9 6.92 10.19 -18.23
CA ALA A 9 7.25 11.33 -17.39
C ALA A 9 8.76 11.52 -17.24
N ALA A 10 9.50 10.45 -16.95
CA ALA A 10 10.95 10.50 -16.82
C ALA A 10 11.65 10.85 -18.14
N MET A 11 11.24 10.23 -19.26
CA MET A 11 11.81 10.55 -20.57
C MET A 11 11.58 12.01 -20.98
N ARG A 12 10.40 12.58 -20.70
CA ARG A 12 10.13 14.01 -20.94
C ARG A 12 11.04 14.93 -20.13
N ARG A 13 11.56 14.46 -19.02
CA ARG A 13 12.51 15.18 -18.17
C ARG A 13 13.98 14.88 -18.49
N GLY A 14 14.25 14.15 -19.59
CA GLY A 14 15.61 13.87 -20.08
C GLY A 14 16.28 12.66 -19.48
N HIS A 15 15.55 11.81 -18.72
CA HIS A 15 16.12 10.59 -18.13
C HIS A 15 16.10 9.42 -19.11
N ILE A 16 17.09 8.55 -18.98
CA ILE A 16 17.15 7.23 -19.65
C ILE A 16 16.44 6.23 -18.74
N VAL A 17 15.43 5.56 -19.27
CA VAL A 17 14.57 4.65 -18.48
C VAL A 17 14.55 3.26 -19.09
N GLU A 18 14.83 2.27 -18.27
CA GLU A 18 14.65 0.85 -18.58
C GLU A 18 13.55 0.26 -17.68
N ILE A 19 12.66 -0.53 -18.27
CA ILE A 19 11.65 -1.29 -17.51
C ILE A 19 12.12 -2.73 -17.42
N LEU A 20 12.31 -3.20 -16.19
CA LEU A 20 12.78 -4.56 -15.90
C LEU A 20 11.66 -5.36 -15.22
N ASP A 21 11.53 -6.62 -15.63
CA ASP A 21 10.73 -7.59 -14.88
C ASP A 21 11.59 -8.14 -13.72
N PRO A 22 11.21 -7.90 -12.46
CA PRO A 22 12.00 -8.36 -11.33
C PRO A 22 12.18 -9.88 -11.29
N LEU A 23 11.23 -10.66 -11.81
CA LEU A 23 11.36 -12.13 -11.86
C LEU A 23 12.39 -12.62 -12.88
N SER A 24 12.80 -11.78 -13.81
CA SER A 24 13.88 -12.06 -14.77
C SER A 24 15.24 -11.50 -14.32
N CYS A 25 15.29 -10.82 -13.18
CA CYS A 25 16.53 -10.36 -12.57
C CYS A 25 17.15 -11.47 -11.73
N TYR A 26 18.48 -11.52 -11.71
CA TYR A 26 19.24 -12.35 -10.77
C TYR A 26 20.49 -11.60 -10.32
N MET A 27 21.00 -11.94 -9.14
CA MET A 27 21.98 -11.09 -8.45
C MET A 27 23.17 -11.89 -7.94
N ASN A 28 24.35 -11.27 -7.99
CA ASN A 28 25.54 -11.74 -7.31
C ASN A 28 25.72 -10.93 -6.02
N ILE A 29 25.61 -11.63 -4.89
CA ILE A 29 25.72 -11.04 -3.55
C ILE A 29 27.14 -11.28 -3.05
N ASN A 30 28.00 -10.29 -3.19
CA ASN A 30 29.34 -10.33 -2.59
C ASN A 30 29.77 -8.91 -2.16
N PRO A 31 30.67 -8.79 -1.18
CA PRO A 31 31.01 -7.48 -0.60
C PRO A 31 31.93 -6.63 -1.50
N GLN A 32 32.69 -7.21 -2.42
CA GLN A 32 33.65 -6.49 -3.25
C GLN A 32 33.04 -5.96 -4.54
N SER A 33 32.21 -6.76 -5.21
CA SER A 33 31.63 -6.39 -6.50
C SER A 33 30.20 -6.97 -6.66
N PRO A 34 29.24 -6.46 -5.88
CA PRO A 34 27.85 -6.89 -6.04
C PRO A 34 27.35 -6.50 -7.43
N SER A 35 26.57 -7.36 -8.05
CA SER A 35 26.04 -7.09 -9.38
C SER A 35 24.63 -7.59 -9.57
N MET A 36 23.91 -6.91 -10.48
CA MET A 36 22.58 -7.31 -10.93
C MET A 36 22.63 -7.71 -12.39
N HIS A 37 21.93 -8.77 -12.71
CA HIS A 37 21.85 -9.32 -14.06
C HIS A 37 20.39 -9.44 -14.51
N TYR A 38 20.18 -9.31 -15.80
CA TYR A 38 18.86 -9.41 -16.45
C TYR A 38 18.97 -10.10 -17.78
N LYS A 39 18.31 -11.24 -17.94
CA LYS A 39 18.29 -11.99 -19.22
C LYS A 39 19.68 -12.21 -19.85
N GLY A 40 20.65 -12.65 -19.05
CA GLY A 40 21.99 -12.98 -19.50
C GLY A 40 22.99 -11.81 -19.59
N ARG A 41 22.59 -10.58 -19.31
CA ARG A 41 23.50 -9.43 -19.27
C ARG A 41 23.62 -8.84 -17.87
N GLN A 42 24.79 -8.35 -17.54
CA GLN A 42 24.98 -7.53 -16.35
C GLN A 42 24.34 -6.15 -16.58
N LEU A 43 23.59 -5.68 -15.60
CA LEU A 43 22.98 -4.35 -15.62
C LEU A 43 24.02 -3.28 -15.27
N PRO A 44 23.91 -2.08 -15.87
CA PRO A 44 24.72 -0.94 -15.47
C PRO A 44 24.28 -0.43 -14.08
N HIS A 45 25.01 0.52 -13.53
CA HIS A 45 24.53 1.30 -12.39
C HIS A 45 23.34 2.16 -12.81
N TYR A 46 22.31 2.21 -11.95
CA TYR A 46 21.17 3.13 -12.09
C TYR A 46 21.18 4.13 -10.94
N ASP A 47 20.97 5.41 -11.23
CA ASP A 47 20.87 6.45 -10.19
C ASP A 47 19.67 6.25 -9.28
N ALA A 48 18.57 5.73 -9.84
CA ALA A 48 17.33 5.46 -9.07
C ALA A 48 16.57 4.26 -9.61
N VAL A 49 15.78 3.64 -8.73
CA VAL A 49 14.87 2.53 -9.05
C VAL A 49 13.48 2.84 -8.52
N ILE A 50 12.47 2.73 -9.38
CA ILE A 50 11.06 2.87 -8.99
C ILE A 50 10.43 1.48 -8.91
N PRO A 51 10.21 0.93 -7.70
CA PRO A 51 9.61 -0.38 -7.54
C PRO A 51 8.11 -0.36 -7.85
N ARG A 52 7.69 -1.19 -8.78
CA ARG A 52 6.27 -1.47 -9.09
C ARG A 52 5.99 -2.95 -8.86
N ILE A 53 6.25 -3.39 -7.62
CA ILE A 53 6.20 -4.80 -7.21
C ILE A 53 4.77 -5.19 -6.91
N GLY A 54 4.26 -6.22 -7.57
CA GLY A 54 2.96 -6.83 -7.27
C GLY A 54 3.00 -7.63 -5.95
N SER A 55 1.83 -7.84 -5.34
CA SER A 55 1.74 -8.56 -4.05
C SER A 55 2.26 -10.00 -4.12
N ALA A 56 1.96 -10.71 -5.20
CA ALA A 56 2.36 -12.10 -5.38
C ALA A 56 3.89 -12.31 -5.47
N ILE A 57 4.64 -11.27 -5.79
CA ILE A 57 6.10 -11.33 -5.95
C ILE A 57 6.84 -10.46 -4.95
N THR A 58 6.19 -10.10 -3.83
CA THR A 58 6.76 -9.17 -2.83
C THR A 58 8.13 -9.64 -2.34
N PHE A 59 8.29 -10.92 -1.98
CA PHE A 59 9.55 -11.46 -1.48
C PHE A 59 10.71 -11.24 -2.46
N TYR A 60 10.56 -11.73 -3.69
CA TYR A 60 11.64 -11.63 -4.66
C TYR A 60 11.81 -10.21 -5.20
N GLY A 61 10.72 -9.49 -5.44
CA GLY A 61 10.77 -8.11 -5.91
C GLY A 61 11.47 -7.17 -4.93
N THR A 62 11.25 -7.34 -3.62
CA THR A 62 11.96 -6.55 -2.60
C THR A 62 13.41 -7.00 -2.43
N ALA A 63 13.73 -8.28 -2.67
CA ALA A 63 15.11 -8.76 -2.69
C ALA A 63 15.91 -8.14 -3.86
N VAL A 64 15.32 -8.08 -5.05
CA VAL A 64 15.90 -7.38 -6.22
C VAL A 64 16.10 -5.89 -5.92
N LEU A 65 15.10 -5.23 -5.34
CA LEU A 65 15.21 -3.82 -4.96
C LEU A 65 16.34 -3.59 -3.94
N ARG A 66 16.44 -4.44 -2.92
CA ARG A 66 17.48 -4.36 -1.89
C ARG A 66 18.89 -4.54 -2.47
N GLN A 67 19.04 -5.34 -3.52
CA GLN A 67 20.29 -5.45 -4.23
C GLN A 67 20.67 -4.13 -4.91
N PHE A 68 19.72 -3.44 -5.56
CA PHE A 68 19.96 -2.12 -6.12
C PHE A 68 20.29 -1.07 -5.03
N GLU A 69 19.58 -1.11 -3.90
CA GLU A 69 19.89 -0.27 -2.72
C GLU A 69 21.34 -0.50 -2.25
N MET A 70 21.76 -1.76 -2.10
CA MET A 70 23.11 -2.12 -1.71
C MET A 70 24.17 -1.65 -2.74
N MET A 71 23.80 -1.58 -4.01
CA MET A 71 24.65 -1.07 -5.10
C MET A 71 24.63 0.47 -5.21
N GLY A 72 23.91 1.17 -4.32
CA GLY A 72 23.88 2.64 -4.25
C GLY A 72 22.79 3.31 -5.09
N SER A 73 21.85 2.56 -5.68
CA SER A 73 20.71 3.16 -6.38
C SER A 73 19.70 3.73 -5.39
N TYR A 74 19.17 4.93 -5.65
CA TYR A 74 18.08 5.52 -4.86
C TYR A 74 16.75 4.78 -5.10
N PRO A 75 16.11 4.21 -4.09
CA PRO A 75 14.83 3.52 -4.24
C PRO A 75 13.64 4.45 -3.98
N LEU A 76 12.59 4.35 -4.77
CA LEU A 76 11.35 5.07 -4.52
C LEU A 76 10.15 4.08 -4.50
N ASN A 77 9.81 3.43 -3.39
CA ASN A 77 10.23 3.46 -1.99
C ASN A 77 11.37 2.46 -1.67
N GLU A 78 11.86 2.52 -0.42
CA GLU A 78 12.80 1.52 0.12
C GLU A 78 12.15 0.13 0.25
N SER A 79 12.97 -0.92 0.09
CA SER A 79 12.53 -2.32 0.18
C SER A 79 11.91 -2.65 1.54
N VAL A 80 12.49 -2.14 2.62
CA VAL A 80 12.00 -2.33 3.99
C VAL A 80 10.65 -1.65 4.22
N ALA A 81 10.45 -0.46 3.66
CA ALA A 81 9.18 0.27 3.76
C ALA A 81 8.05 -0.44 2.99
N ILE A 82 8.38 -0.96 1.80
CA ILE A 82 7.43 -1.79 1.02
C ILE A 82 7.04 -3.04 1.79
N THR A 83 7.99 -3.72 2.41
CA THR A 83 7.73 -4.93 3.20
C THR A 83 6.84 -4.63 4.41
N ARG A 84 7.08 -3.52 5.13
CA ARG A 84 6.23 -3.06 6.25
C ARG A 84 4.79 -2.79 5.80
N ALA A 85 4.62 -2.09 4.68
CA ALA A 85 3.30 -1.76 4.16
C ALA A 85 2.53 -2.98 3.60
N ARG A 86 3.26 -3.98 3.08
CA ARG A 86 2.66 -5.22 2.55
C ARG A 86 2.15 -6.17 3.63
N ASP A 87 2.82 -6.19 4.77
CA ASP A 87 2.37 -6.91 5.95
C ASP A 87 1.26 -6.12 6.64
N LYS A 88 0.00 -6.46 6.37
CA LYS A 88 -1.17 -5.76 6.91
C LYS A 88 -1.16 -5.67 8.43
N LEU A 89 -0.78 -6.76 9.11
CA LEU A 89 -0.77 -6.79 10.56
C LEU A 89 0.32 -5.87 11.12
N ARG A 90 1.54 -5.98 10.61
CA ARG A 90 2.66 -5.12 10.97
C ARG A 90 2.36 -3.65 10.68
N SER A 91 1.77 -3.36 9.52
CA SER A 91 1.35 -2.01 9.14
C SER A 91 0.40 -1.41 10.17
N LEU A 92 -0.69 -2.13 10.51
CA LEU A 92 -1.67 -1.67 11.50
C LEU A 92 -1.05 -1.49 12.89
N GLN A 93 -0.18 -2.40 13.32
CA GLN A 93 0.51 -2.30 14.62
C GLN A 93 1.44 -1.07 14.68
N LEU A 94 2.18 -0.77 13.61
CA LEU A 94 3.05 0.40 13.53
C LEU A 94 2.24 1.70 13.54
N LEU A 95 1.14 1.76 12.79
CA LEU A 95 0.24 2.91 12.75
C LEU A 95 -0.41 3.15 14.12
N ALA A 96 -0.94 2.10 14.76
CA ALA A 96 -1.54 2.18 16.09
C ALA A 96 -0.53 2.66 17.15
N ARG A 97 0.71 2.14 17.11
CA ARG A 97 1.79 2.58 18.01
C ARG A 97 2.09 4.08 17.90
N GLN A 98 1.89 4.67 16.73
CA GLN A 98 2.09 6.11 16.48
C GLN A 98 0.82 6.95 16.79
N GLY A 99 -0.22 6.33 17.37
CA GLY A 99 -1.47 7.01 17.68
C GLY A 99 -2.23 7.48 16.44
N ILE A 100 -2.12 6.74 15.34
CA ILE A 100 -2.91 6.97 14.13
C ILE A 100 -4.23 6.21 14.29
N ASP A 101 -5.34 6.93 14.14
CA ASP A 101 -6.67 6.36 14.28
C ASP A 101 -6.97 5.36 13.17
N LEU A 102 -7.40 4.16 13.59
CA LEU A 102 -7.69 3.01 12.73
C LEU A 102 -9.07 2.46 13.08
N PRO A 103 -9.73 1.75 12.16
CA PRO A 103 -10.83 0.86 12.54
C PRO A 103 -10.35 -0.19 13.54
N VAL A 104 -11.14 -0.47 14.59
CA VAL A 104 -10.78 -1.48 15.59
C VAL A 104 -10.57 -2.82 14.90
N THR A 105 -9.39 -3.38 15.07
CA THR A 105 -8.97 -4.59 14.36
C THR A 105 -8.45 -5.62 15.35
N GLY A 106 -8.93 -6.85 15.22
CA GLY A 106 -8.50 -7.99 16.00
C GLY A 106 -7.96 -9.11 15.12
N ILE A 107 -7.06 -9.90 15.67
CA ILE A 107 -6.55 -11.12 15.08
C ILE A 107 -6.46 -12.19 16.17
N ALA A 108 -6.84 -13.41 15.84
CA ALA A 108 -6.67 -14.56 16.69
C ALA A 108 -6.26 -15.78 15.87
N HIS A 109 -5.41 -16.62 16.41
CA HIS A 109 -4.96 -17.86 15.78
C HIS A 109 -5.88 -19.04 16.15
N SER A 110 -6.32 -19.10 17.43
CA SER A 110 -7.18 -20.18 17.93
C SER A 110 -8.63 -20.00 17.50
N PRO A 111 -9.33 -21.09 17.10
CA PRO A 111 -10.78 -21.06 16.87
C PRO A 111 -11.59 -20.77 18.14
N ASP A 112 -11.06 -21.11 19.33
CA ASP A 112 -11.75 -20.89 20.60
C ASP A 112 -11.93 -19.41 20.93
N ASP A 113 -11.12 -18.52 20.33
CA ASP A 113 -11.16 -17.07 20.53
C ASP A 113 -12.16 -16.34 19.63
N THR A 114 -12.88 -17.05 18.76
CA THR A 114 -13.78 -16.42 17.75
C THR A 114 -14.82 -15.48 18.39
N SER A 115 -15.47 -15.93 19.46
CA SER A 115 -16.48 -15.13 20.15
C SER A 115 -15.92 -13.84 20.75
N ASP A 116 -14.74 -13.93 21.36
CA ASP A 116 -14.09 -12.77 21.98
C ASP A 116 -13.53 -11.83 20.94
N LEU A 117 -12.99 -12.36 19.83
CA LEU A 117 -12.55 -11.57 18.68
C LEU A 117 -13.70 -10.72 18.09
N ILE A 118 -14.87 -11.30 17.90
CA ILE A 118 -16.07 -10.60 17.43
C ILE A 118 -16.48 -9.49 18.41
N LYS A 119 -16.50 -9.78 19.72
CA LYS A 119 -16.81 -8.77 20.74
C LYS A 119 -15.78 -7.63 20.76
N MET A 120 -14.50 -7.94 20.61
CA MET A 120 -13.38 -7.00 20.64
C MET A 120 -13.55 -5.90 19.57
N VAL A 121 -14.07 -6.24 18.40
CA VAL A 121 -14.30 -5.28 17.29
C VAL A 121 -15.70 -4.63 17.33
N GLY A 122 -16.44 -4.81 18.43
CA GLY A 122 -17.74 -4.18 18.61
C GLY A 122 -18.94 -5.01 18.14
N GLY A 123 -18.75 -6.25 17.73
CA GLY A 123 -19.80 -7.12 17.21
C GLY A 123 -20.06 -6.95 15.71
N ALA A 124 -21.16 -7.55 15.23
CA ALA A 124 -21.60 -7.42 13.85
C ALA A 124 -22.50 -6.15 13.67
N PRO A 125 -22.48 -5.50 12.50
CA PRO A 125 -21.74 -5.91 11.29
C PRO A 125 -20.23 -5.67 11.42
N LEU A 126 -19.44 -6.58 10.87
CA LEU A 126 -17.97 -6.52 10.88
C LEU A 126 -17.37 -7.02 9.56
N VAL A 127 -16.11 -6.72 9.32
CA VAL A 127 -15.39 -7.13 8.11
C VAL A 127 -14.33 -8.19 8.47
N VAL A 128 -14.40 -9.34 7.79
CA VAL A 128 -13.36 -10.37 7.85
C VAL A 128 -12.46 -10.23 6.63
N LYS A 129 -11.15 -10.17 6.83
CA LYS A 129 -10.16 -9.97 5.75
C LYS A 129 -9.09 -11.05 5.79
N LEU A 130 -8.72 -11.58 4.64
CA LEU A 130 -7.49 -12.37 4.51
C LEU A 130 -6.27 -11.46 4.69
N VAL A 131 -5.30 -11.88 5.49
CA VAL A 131 -4.04 -11.14 5.68
C VAL A 131 -3.29 -11.01 4.36
N GLU A 132 -3.25 -12.06 3.55
CA GLU A 132 -2.55 -12.11 2.26
C GLU A 132 -3.42 -11.68 1.07
N GLY A 133 -4.68 -11.29 1.27
CA GLY A 133 -5.59 -10.82 0.22
C GLY A 133 -5.24 -9.45 -0.34
N THR A 134 -5.53 -9.24 -1.64
CA THR A 134 -5.34 -7.95 -2.33
C THR A 134 -6.56 -7.58 -3.16
N GLN A 135 -6.72 -6.28 -3.48
CA GLN A 135 -7.78 -5.76 -4.36
C GLN A 135 -9.20 -6.13 -3.93
N GLY A 136 -9.44 -6.28 -2.62
CA GLY A 136 -10.74 -6.69 -2.08
C GLY A 136 -11.06 -8.18 -2.24
N ILE A 137 -10.11 -9.02 -2.67
CA ILE A 137 -10.25 -10.48 -2.65
C ILE A 137 -10.04 -10.96 -1.22
N GLY A 138 -10.92 -11.87 -0.75
CA GLY A 138 -10.88 -12.34 0.63
C GLY A 138 -11.30 -11.29 1.66
N VAL A 139 -12.16 -10.34 1.28
CA VAL A 139 -12.79 -9.36 2.17
C VAL A 139 -14.29 -9.60 2.19
N VAL A 140 -14.84 -9.92 3.34
CA VAL A 140 -16.25 -10.29 3.53
C VAL A 140 -16.88 -9.41 4.60
N LEU A 141 -18.01 -8.80 4.30
CA LEU A 141 -18.86 -8.15 5.29
C LEU A 141 -19.80 -9.20 5.91
N ALA A 142 -19.70 -9.37 7.21
CA ALA A 142 -20.60 -10.22 7.98
C ALA A 142 -21.60 -9.36 8.74
N GLU A 143 -22.85 -9.37 8.29
CA GLU A 143 -23.91 -8.50 8.84
C GLU A 143 -24.45 -9.00 10.18
N THR A 144 -24.30 -10.30 10.45
CA THR A 144 -24.74 -10.93 11.70
C THR A 144 -23.59 -11.67 12.37
N ARG A 145 -23.70 -11.88 13.69
CA ARG A 145 -22.74 -12.67 14.44
C ARG A 145 -22.59 -14.09 13.87
N GLN A 146 -23.70 -14.73 13.53
CA GLN A 146 -23.68 -16.09 12.98
C GLN A 146 -22.96 -16.13 11.62
N ALA A 147 -23.16 -15.12 10.76
CA ALA A 147 -22.42 -15.01 9.50
C ALA A 147 -20.92 -14.80 9.75
N ALA A 148 -20.56 -13.97 10.74
CA ALA A 148 -19.15 -13.74 11.11
C ALA A 148 -18.48 -15.03 11.58
N GLU A 149 -19.11 -15.77 12.50
CA GLU A 149 -18.61 -17.06 12.99
C GLU A 149 -18.40 -18.04 11.82
N SER A 150 -19.41 -18.19 10.94
CA SER A 150 -19.33 -19.10 9.79
C SER A 150 -18.18 -18.74 8.82
N VAL A 151 -17.98 -17.46 8.55
CA VAL A 151 -16.90 -16.98 7.64
C VAL A 151 -15.51 -17.20 8.29
N ILE A 152 -15.39 -16.91 9.56
CA ILE A 152 -14.14 -17.11 10.31
C ILE A 152 -13.77 -18.60 10.31
N ASP A 153 -14.71 -19.47 10.61
CA ASP A 153 -14.51 -20.93 10.62
C ASP A 153 -14.14 -21.47 9.25
N ALA A 154 -14.81 -20.99 8.20
CA ALA A 154 -14.50 -21.38 6.82
C ALA A 154 -13.07 -21.00 6.42
N PHE A 155 -12.60 -19.78 6.72
CA PHE A 155 -11.25 -19.37 6.40
C PHE A 155 -10.19 -20.12 7.24
N ARG A 156 -10.47 -20.37 8.51
CA ARG A 156 -9.59 -21.19 9.36
C ARG A 156 -9.50 -22.62 8.88
N GLY A 157 -10.60 -23.21 8.45
CA GLY A 157 -10.61 -24.55 7.83
C GLY A 157 -9.71 -24.67 6.60
N LEU A 158 -9.40 -23.54 5.96
CA LEU A 158 -8.44 -23.43 4.86
C LEU A 158 -7.03 -23.04 5.30
N ASN A 159 -6.75 -23.03 6.62
CA ASN A 159 -5.49 -22.54 7.21
C ASN A 159 -5.12 -21.10 6.78
N ALA A 160 -6.10 -20.27 6.47
CA ALA A 160 -5.88 -18.90 6.08
C ALA A 160 -5.76 -17.99 7.30
N HIS A 161 -4.75 -17.12 7.31
CA HIS A 161 -4.63 -16.07 8.32
C HIS A 161 -5.63 -14.96 8.01
N ILE A 162 -6.45 -14.61 9.00
CA ILE A 162 -7.48 -13.59 8.90
C ILE A 162 -7.31 -12.51 9.95
N LEU A 163 -7.82 -11.33 9.64
CA LEU A 163 -8.10 -10.30 10.61
C LEU A 163 -9.60 -9.96 10.58
N VAL A 164 -10.12 -9.56 11.71
CA VAL A 164 -11.50 -9.10 11.89
C VAL A 164 -11.46 -7.62 12.25
N GLN A 165 -12.29 -6.83 11.59
CA GLN A 165 -12.28 -5.38 11.73
C GLN A 165 -13.70 -4.85 11.88
N GLU A 166 -13.89 -3.83 12.71
CA GLU A 166 -15.18 -3.14 12.78
C GLU A 166 -15.59 -2.61 11.41
N TYR A 167 -16.88 -2.64 11.14
CA TYR A 167 -17.44 -2.05 9.94
C TYR A 167 -17.86 -0.60 10.21
N ILE A 168 -17.29 0.34 9.47
CA ILE A 168 -17.61 1.76 9.59
C ILE A 168 -18.83 2.06 8.72
N GLN A 169 -20.02 1.98 9.34
CA GLN A 169 -21.31 2.11 8.66
C GLN A 169 -21.52 3.50 8.05
N GLU A 170 -21.08 4.53 8.75
CA GLU A 170 -21.19 5.92 8.35
C GLU A 170 -20.38 6.26 7.10
N ALA A 171 -19.35 5.46 6.77
CA ALA A 171 -18.63 5.56 5.50
C ALA A 171 -19.50 5.18 4.30
N LYS A 172 -20.55 4.36 4.46
CA LYS A 172 -21.53 4.00 3.42
C LYS A 172 -20.88 3.47 2.13
N GLY A 173 -19.86 2.61 2.26
CA GLY A 173 -19.12 2.08 1.11
C GLY A 173 -18.26 3.11 0.38
N ARG A 174 -17.89 4.21 1.05
CA ARG A 174 -16.97 5.23 0.54
C ARG A 174 -15.67 5.20 1.29
N ASP A 175 -14.61 5.53 0.59
CA ASP A 175 -13.33 5.85 1.19
C ASP A 175 -12.66 7.02 0.45
N VAL A 176 -11.70 7.64 1.10
CA VAL A 176 -10.85 8.69 0.52
C VAL A 176 -9.46 8.11 0.32
N ARG A 177 -8.98 8.07 -0.92
CA ARG A 177 -7.59 7.76 -1.22
C ARG A 177 -6.78 9.03 -1.35
N CYS A 178 -5.89 9.26 -0.39
CA CYS A 178 -4.88 10.30 -0.44
C CYS A 178 -3.60 9.77 -1.08
N LEU A 179 -3.09 10.44 -2.11
CA LEU A 179 -1.79 10.12 -2.68
C LEU A 179 -0.72 11.04 -2.10
N VAL A 180 0.23 10.42 -1.42
CA VAL A 180 1.38 11.09 -0.82
C VAL A 180 2.57 10.98 -1.78
N VAL A 181 3.26 12.10 -1.99
CA VAL A 181 4.58 12.17 -2.64
C VAL A 181 5.49 12.97 -1.72
N GLY A 182 6.40 12.29 -1.06
CA GLY A 182 7.30 12.86 -0.09
C GLY A 182 6.59 13.45 1.13
N ASP A 183 6.64 14.75 1.24
CA ASP A 183 6.15 15.52 2.39
C ASP A 183 4.74 16.10 2.22
N ARG A 184 4.03 15.73 1.15
CA ARG A 184 2.69 16.31 0.88
C ARG A 184 1.72 15.33 0.23
N VAL A 185 0.43 15.52 0.51
CA VAL A 185 -0.66 14.91 -0.24
C VAL A 185 -0.83 15.71 -1.53
N VAL A 186 -0.52 15.10 -2.66
CA VAL A 186 -0.54 15.74 -3.99
C VAL A 186 -1.89 15.61 -4.70
N ALA A 187 -2.65 14.60 -4.37
CA ALA A 187 -3.98 14.36 -4.93
C ALA A 187 -4.82 13.56 -3.94
N ALA A 188 -6.13 13.72 -4.01
CA ALA A 188 -7.09 12.91 -3.27
C ALA A 188 -8.35 12.65 -4.10
N ILE A 189 -8.86 11.42 -4.01
CA ILE A 189 -10.12 11.01 -4.63
C ILE A 189 -11.00 10.31 -3.60
N GLU A 190 -12.29 10.56 -3.65
CA GLU A 190 -13.28 9.75 -2.96
C GLU A 190 -13.70 8.63 -3.91
N ARG A 191 -13.67 7.39 -3.43
CA ARG A 191 -14.14 6.22 -4.15
C ARG A 191 -15.45 5.75 -3.53
N GLN A 192 -16.42 5.46 -4.38
CA GLN A 192 -17.73 4.94 -3.98
C GLN A 192 -17.86 3.52 -4.51
N ALA A 193 -18.22 2.59 -3.64
CA ALA A 193 -18.57 1.23 -4.01
C ALA A 193 -19.76 1.21 -4.99
N LYS A 194 -19.77 0.20 -5.86
CA LYS A 194 -20.94 -0.09 -6.69
C LYS A 194 -22.13 -0.43 -5.78
N GLU A 195 -23.34 -0.12 -6.25
CA GLU A 195 -24.57 -0.50 -5.56
C GLU A 195 -24.58 -2.02 -5.24
N GLY A 196 -24.88 -2.34 -3.98
CA GLY A 196 -24.85 -3.72 -3.47
C GLY A 196 -23.46 -4.23 -3.05
N ASP A 197 -22.38 -3.45 -3.19
CA ASP A 197 -21.05 -3.76 -2.63
C ASP A 197 -20.65 -2.69 -1.59
N PHE A 198 -19.87 -3.08 -0.60
CA PHE A 198 -19.31 -2.19 0.40
C PHE A 198 -17.84 -1.81 0.10
N ARG A 199 -17.22 -2.48 -0.88
CA ARG A 199 -15.82 -2.30 -1.27
C ARG A 199 -15.71 -1.26 -2.38
N SER A 200 -15.07 -0.14 -2.10
CA SER A 200 -14.91 1.02 -2.98
C SER A 200 -13.86 0.89 -4.09
N ASN A 201 -13.27 -0.29 -4.26
CA ASN A 201 -12.21 -0.52 -5.23
C ASN A 201 -12.66 -0.25 -6.68
N LEU A 202 -11.95 0.61 -7.42
CA LEU A 202 -12.29 0.97 -8.80
C LEU A 202 -12.29 -0.23 -9.76
N HIS A 203 -11.39 -1.20 -9.56
CA HIS A 203 -11.34 -2.43 -10.35
C HIS A 203 -12.59 -3.32 -10.18
N ARG A 204 -13.41 -3.06 -9.18
CA ARG A 204 -14.69 -3.75 -8.93
C ARG A 204 -15.91 -2.98 -9.47
N GLY A 205 -15.67 -1.92 -10.25
CA GLY A 205 -16.73 -1.08 -10.79
C GLY A 205 -17.13 0.08 -9.90
N GLY A 206 -16.33 0.40 -8.89
CA GLY A 206 -16.50 1.62 -8.09
C GLY A 206 -16.28 2.89 -8.93
N VAL A 207 -16.84 3.99 -8.48
CA VAL A 207 -16.72 5.31 -9.12
C VAL A 207 -15.81 6.19 -8.27
N ALA A 208 -14.99 7.03 -8.93
CA ALA A 208 -14.13 8.00 -8.27
C ALA A 208 -14.53 9.43 -8.62
N ARG A 209 -14.38 10.32 -7.63
CA ARG A 209 -14.47 11.78 -7.82
C ARG A 209 -13.35 12.47 -7.07
N VAL A 210 -13.00 13.69 -7.46
CA VAL A 210 -12.04 14.51 -6.71
C VAL A 210 -12.56 14.71 -5.29
N ALA A 211 -11.70 14.52 -4.30
CA ALA A 211 -12.05 14.70 -2.90
C ALA A 211 -11.46 16.00 -2.35
N ASP A 212 -12.32 16.79 -1.71
CA ASP A 212 -11.87 17.83 -0.79
C ASP A 212 -11.54 17.18 0.55
N ILE A 213 -10.26 17.21 0.92
CA ILE A 213 -9.77 16.63 2.17
C ILE A 213 -9.59 17.70 3.25
N THR A 214 -9.97 17.35 4.45
CA THR A 214 -9.78 18.21 5.62
C THR A 214 -8.30 18.29 6.01
N PRO A 215 -7.89 19.31 6.79
CA PRO A 215 -6.53 19.36 7.36
C PRO A 215 -6.17 18.10 8.15
N GLN A 216 -7.13 17.52 8.90
CA GLN A 216 -6.93 16.31 9.68
C GLN A 216 -6.72 15.07 8.79
N GLU A 217 -7.48 14.94 7.69
CA GLU A 217 -7.27 13.86 6.71
C GLU A 217 -5.91 13.97 6.02
N ARG A 218 -5.48 15.19 5.72
CA ARG A 218 -4.15 15.46 5.16
C ARG A 218 -3.04 15.07 6.12
N GLU A 219 -3.15 15.48 7.38
CA GLU A 219 -2.17 15.19 8.41
C GLU A 219 -2.05 13.69 8.68
N ILE A 220 -3.18 12.99 8.86
CA ILE A 220 -3.17 11.55 9.16
C ILE A 220 -2.60 10.75 7.97
N ALA A 221 -2.86 11.17 6.73
CA ALA A 221 -2.29 10.54 5.53
C ALA A 221 -0.76 10.68 5.49
N LEU A 222 -0.23 11.86 5.78
CA LEU A 222 1.21 12.11 5.82
C LEU A 222 1.88 11.32 6.95
N ARG A 223 1.32 11.36 8.15
CA ARG A 223 1.83 10.61 9.30
C ARG A 223 1.83 9.09 9.03
N ALA A 224 0.79 8.57 8.38
CA ALA A 224 0.70 7.16 8.03
C ALA A 224 1.80 6.74 7.04
N ALA A 225 2.03 7.52 5.98
CA ALA A 225 3.10 7.26 5.02
C ALA A 225 4.49 7.31 5.70
N GLN A 226 4.76 8.34 6.49
CA GLN A 226 6.02 8.53 7.22
C GLN A 226 6.28 7.41 8.24
N THR A 227 5.24 6.97 8.96
CA THR A 227 5.35 5.85 9.94
C THR A 227 5.85 4.57 9.29
N LEU A 228 5.43 4.30 8.06
CA LEU A 228 5.88 3.13 7.31
C LEU A 228 7.19 3.37 6.55
N GLY A 229 7.67 4.61 6.50
CA GLY A 229 8.90 5.00 5.78
C GLY A 229 8.68 5.11 4.27
N LEU A 230 7.48 5.47 3.82
CA LEU A 230 7.12 5.55 2.41
C LEU A 230 7.21 6.99 1.90
N ASP A 231 8.00 7.22 0.87
CA ASP A 231 8.02 8.48 0.11
C ASP A 231 6.83 8.57 -0.84
N ILE A 232 6.38 7.42 -1.37
CA ILE A 232 5.17 7.32 -2.20
C ILE A 232 4.19 6.39 -1.54
N ALA A 233 3.00 6.89 -1.24
CA ALA A 233 1.95 6.09 -0.63
C ALA A 233 0.56 6.45 -1.15
N GLY A 234 -0.29 5.44 -1.29
CA GLY A 234 -1.73 5.60 -1.37
C GLY A 234 -2.33 5.29 0.00
N VAL A 235 -2.83 6.28 0.70
CA VAL A 235 -3.43 6.12 2.02
C VAL A 235 -4.94 6.12 1.88
N ASP A 236 -5.58 5.04 2.28
CA ASP A 236 -7.03 4.87 2.24
C ASP A 236 -7.63 5.21 3.60
N ILE A 237 -8.54 6.17 3.62
CA ILE A 237 -9.14 6.75 4.82
C ILE A 237 -10.66 6.54 4.79
N LEU A 238 -11.22 6.04 5.87
CA LEU A 238 -12.66 6.02 6.13
C LEU A 238 -13.05 7.25 6.94
N ARG A 239 -14.12 7.91 6.53
CA ARG A 239 -14.75 8.99 7.29
C ARG A 239 -15.71 8.39 8.30
N SER A 240 -15.50 8.63 9.58
CA SER A 240 -16.33 8.13 10.67
C SER A 240 -16.83 9.26 11.56
N ASP A 241 -17.82 8.98 12.41
CA ASP A 241 -18.34 9.96 13.39
C ASP A 241 -17.29 10.36 14.44
N ARG A 242 -16.23 9.56 14.62
CA ARG A 242 -15.09 9.86 15.49
C ARG A 242 -13.87 10.45 14.77
N GLY A 243 -14.00 10.82 13.50
CA GLY A 243 -12.94 11.39 12.68
C GLY A 243 -12.44 10.45 11.59
N PRO A 244 -11.36 10.83 10.87
CA PRO A 244 -10.77 10.03 9.81
C PRO A 244 -10.01 8.82 10.36
N LEU A 245 -10.25 7.64 9.80
CA LEU A 245 -9.60 6.39 10.18
C LEU A 245 -8.77 5.85 9.02
N VAL A 246 -7.49 5.59 9.22
CA VAL A 246 -6.64 4.96 8.19
C VAL A 246 -7.00 3.49 8.09
N MET A 247 -7.48 3.07 6.93
CA MET A 247 -7.84 1.69 6.65
C MET A 247 -6.66 0.87 6.10
N GLU A 248 -5.88 1.47 5.20
CA GLU A 248 -4.78 0.81 4.49
C GLU A 248 -3.78 1.82 3.95
N VAL A 249 -2.49 1.42 3.87
CA VAL A 249 -1.43 2.20 3.23
C VAL A 249 -0.76 1.35 2.15
N ASN A 250 -0.81 1.83 0.92
CA ASN A 250 -0.30 1.14 -0.27
C ASN A 250 1.03 1.73 -0.73
N ALA A 251 2.11 0.92 -0.70
CA ALA A 251 3.45 1.33 -1.13
C ALA A 251 3.63 1.46 -2.65
N SER A 252 2.73 0.91 -3.44
CA SER A 252 2.77 0.97 -4.92
C SER A 252 1.40 1.32 -5.48
N PRO A 253 0.87 2.53 -5.18
CA PRO A 253 -0.47 2.91 -5.61
C PRO A 253 -0.58 2.96 -7.13
N GLY A 254 -1.72 2.52 -7.67
CA GLY A 254 -2.06 2.70 -9.08
C GLY A 254 -2.25 4.19 -9.39
N LEU A 255 -1.67 4.67 -10.49
CA LEU A 255 -1.77 6.09 -10.86
C LEU A 255 -2.96 6.38 -11.78
N GLU A 256 -3.42 5.39 -12.56
CA GLU A 256 -4.44 5.59 -13.59
C GLU A 256 -5.72 6.23 -13.05
N GLY A 257 -6.34 5.61 -12.05
CA GLY A 257 -7.60 6.10 -11.52
C GLY A 257 -7.51 7.50 -10.91
N ILE A 258 -6.41 7.82 -10.24
CA ILE A 258 -6.27 9.11 -9.56
C ILE A 258 -5.83 10.22 -10.54
N GLU A 259 -4.90 9.95 -11.48
CA GLU A 259 -4.55 10.92 -12.53
C GLU A 259 -5.73 11.21 -13.46
N SER A 260 -6.48 10.18 -13.87
CA SER A 260 -7.67 10.36 -14.74
C SER A 260 -8.79 11.14 -14.06
N THR A 261 -8.95 10.97 -12.73
CA THR A 261 -10.00 11.68 -11.97
C THR A 261 -9.61 13.13 -11.66
N THR A 262 -8.34 13.36 -11.30
CA THR A 262 -7.90 14.68 -10.81
C THR A 262 -7.26 15.56 -11.89
N GLY A 263 -6.79 14.99 -12.99
CA GLY A 263 -6.01 15.68 -14.00
C GLY A 263 -4.58 16.06 -13.56
N ILE A 264 -4.16 15.64 -12.37
CA ILE A 264 -2.85 15.97 -11.80
C ILE A 264 -1.80 15.01 -12.35
N ASP A 265 -0.69 15.53 -12.88
CA ASP A 265 0.45 14.75 -13.39
C ASP A 265 1.32 14.22 -12.24
N ILE A 266 0.84 13.18 -11.59
CA ILE A 266 1.48 12.57 -10.42
C ILE A 266 2.81 11.91 -10.80
N ALA A 267 2.86 11.27 -11.95
CA ALA A 267 4.09 10.64 -12.43
C ALA A 267 5.24 11.64 -12.50
N THR A 268 4.98 12.83 -13.02
CA THR A 268 6.01 13.90 -13.06
C THR A 268 6.41 14.36 -11.65
N LEU A 269 5.48 14.47 -10.70
CA LEU A 269 5.82 14.81 -9.31
C LEU A 269 6.71 13.75 -8.64
N MET A 270 6.48 12.46 -8.94
CA MET A 270 7.33 11.36 -8.47
C MET A 270 8.75 11.46 -9.04
N ILE A 271 8.90 11.75 -10.33
CA ILE A 271 10.23 11.93 -10.94
C ILE A 271 10.94 13.14 -10.34
N GLN A 272 10.25 14.26 -10.14
CA GLN A 272 10.82 15.44 -9.48
C GLN A 272 11.26 15.16 -8.03
N TRP A 273 10.57 14.25 -7.33
CA TRP A 273 11.00 13.80 -6.01
C TRP A 273 12.32 13.05 -6.08
N ILE A 274 12.47 12.12 -7.02
CA ILE A 274 13.70 11.38 -7.27
C ILE A 274 14.86 12.34 -7.58
N GLU A 275 14.67 13.28 -8.50
CA GLU A 275 15.70 14.24 -8.91
C GLU A 275 16.28 15.05 -7.73
N ARG A 276 15.45 15.36 -6.75
CA ARG A 276 15.87 16.10 -5.55
C ARG A 276 16.62 15.24 -4.54
N HIS A 277 16.35 13.93 -4.50
CA HIS A 277 16.83 13.04 -3.43
C HIS A 277 17.90 12.04 -3.90
N ALA A 278 17.90 11.61 -5.16
CA ALA A 278 18.89 10.66 -5.66
C ALA A 278 20.32 11.20 -5.62
N ASN A 279 20.51 12.53 -5.76
CA ASN A 279 21.83 13.16 -5.76
C ASN A 279 22.34 13.61 -4.37
N SER A 280 21.56 13.43 -3.31
CA SER A 280 21.87 13.92 -1.95
C SER A 280 22.71 12.97 -1.10
N GLY A 281 23.36 11.96 -1.72
CA GLY A 281 24.11 10.93 -0.98
C GLY A 281 23.18 10.03 -0.19
N PHE A 282 22.49 9.12 -0.88
CA PHE A 282 21.60 8.16 -0.26
C PHE A 282 22.36 7.29 0.76
N CYS A 283 22.06 7.49 2.02
CA CYS A 283 22.54 6.63 3.10
C CYS A 283 21.42 5.66 3.46
N LEU A 284 21.64 4.37 3.21
CA LEU A 284 20.72 3.32 3.65
C LEU A 284 20.44 3.48 5.15
N LYS A 285 19.20 3.69 5.51
CA LYS A 285 18.77 3.59 6.91
C LYS A 285 18.84 2.09 7.29
N ILE A 286 20.00 1.66 7.76
CA ILE A 286 20.19 0.33 8.34
C ILE A 286 19.36 0.28 9.62
N GLY A 287 18.18 -0.28 9.54
CA GLY A 287 17.33 -0.46 10.70
C GLY A 287 16.12 -1.29 10.33
N GLY A 288 16.13 -2.56 10.74
CA GLY A 288 15.05 -3.52 10.60
C GLY A 288 13.85 -3.24 11.47
#